data_b08cc22364416c6d9351d1f92a41c426
#
_entry.id   b08cc22364416c6d9351d1f92a41c426
#
_cell.length_a   1.000
_cell.length_b   1.000
_cell.length_c   1.000
_cell.angle_alpha   90.00
_cell.angle_beta   90.00
_cell.angle_gamma   90.00
#
_symmetry.space_group_name_H-M   'P 1'
#
loop_
_entity.id
_entity.type
_entity.pdbx_description
1 polymer ?
#
loop_
_entity_poly.entity_id
_entity_poly.type
_entity_poly.pdbx_seq_one_letter_code
_entity_poly.pdbx_strand_id
1 'polypeptide(L)'
;QANFVNGSMDRIYAENVENKYTFLNVGVTPSLLILRNNLTLNIGAAFFYGLDTENSDSNFYLYPKVTASYKLAGDYFTPYAGLEGGLKQNSYYDFVQQNPYISPTIMVAPTDNLYNFYLGAKGKLTNTVSYNFRGGYNAEDVKPLFVRNVYNPEIREGYAYGNSFGVVYDNVKTLSFFANISVDVNDNFRLGITGEFFDYDTDREQEAWNLPNYTAELTADYQITEKWYAGANLFLVGEREAMAIVDSRPVDGGIERAFITLDSYFDANAHVGYRLNDQLSAFVKGSNLLNNDYQRWSDFQVQGIQVLGGVTYKFDYN
;
A
#
# COMPACT_ATOMS: atom_id res chain seq x y z
N GLN A 1 -21.45 5.41 -0.94
CA GLN A 1 -20.22 5.51 -1.72
C GLN A 1 -20.53 5.37 -3.19
N ALA A 2 -19.92 6.20 -4.03
CA ALA A 2 -19.96 6.06 -5.48
C ALA A 2 -18.56 6.37 -6.02
N ASN A 3 -18.04 5.47 -6.86
CA ASN A 3 -16.75 5.61 -7.48
C ASN A 3 -16.93 5.49 -8.99
N PHE A 4 -16.33 6.42 -9.71
CA PHE A 4 -16.31 6.40 -11.17
C PHE A 4 -14.86 6.51 -11.64
N VAL A 5 -14.46 5.65 -12.55
CA VAL A 5 -13.18 5.73 -13.26
C VAL A 5 -13.39 5.48 -14.74
N ASN A 6 -12.73 6.29 -15.55
CA ASN A 6 -12.72 6.14 -17.00
C ASN A 6 -11.30 6.39 -17.50
N GLY A 7 -10.88 5.65 -18.48
CA GLY A 7 -9.62 5.84 -19.16
C GLY A 7 -9.64 5.25 -20.56
N SER A 8 -8.85 5.85 -21.43
CA SER A 8 -8.62 5.33 -22.79
C SER A 8 -7.19 5.58 -23.22
N MET A 9 -6.66 4.64 -23.98
CA MET A 9 -5.37 4.69 -24.62
C MET A 9 -5.51 4.06 -26.01
N ASP A 10 -4.81 4.59 -27.00
CA ASP A 10 -4.89 4.12 -28.39
C ASP A 10 -4.34 2.70 -28.60
N ARG A 11 -3.68 2.14 -27.59
CA ARG A 11 -3.13 0.78 -27.61
C ARG A 11 -3.00 0.14 -26.24
N ILE A 12 -2.93 -1.19 -26.23
CA ILE A 12 -2.31 -1.96 -25.15
C ILE A 12 -0.80 -2.11 -25.43
N TYR A 13 0.00 -2.52 -24.42
CA TYR A 13 1.47 -2.53 -24.55
C TYR A 13 1.99 -3.36 -25.72
N ALA A 14 1.45 -4.56 -25.91
CA ALA A 14 1.93 -5.50 -26.94
C ALA A 14 1.30 -5.30 -28.33
N GLU A 15 0.14 -4.67 -28.40
CA GLU A 15 -0.70 -4.65 -29.60
C GLU A 15 -1.28 -3.26 -29.87
N ASN A 16 -1.48 -2.96 -31.14
CA ASN A 16 -2.14 -1.73 -31.59
C ASN A 16 -3.67 -1.86 -31.51
N VAL A 17 -4.16 -2.20 -30.31
CA VAL A 17 -5.59 -2.34 -29.99
C VAL A 17 -5.93 -1.30 -28.93
N GLU A 18 -6.96 -0.52 -29.19
CA GLU A 18 -7.42 0.50 -28.25
C GLU A 18 -7.77 -0.12 -26.89
N ASN A 19 -7.26 0.48 -25.83
CA ASN A 19 -7.54 0.12 -24.45
C ASN A 19 -8.53 1.12 -23.86
N LYS A 20 -9.72 0.65 -23.51
CA LYS A 20 -10.75 1.46 -22.85
C LYS A 20 -11.23 0.75 -21.60
N TYR A 21 -11.46 1.51 -20.56
CA TYR A 21 -12.13 1.02 -19.36
C TYR A 21 -13.01 2.10 -18.77
N THR A 22 -14.21 1.71 -18.34
CA THR A 22 -15.15 2.60 -17.66
C THR A 22 -15.90 1.83 -16.61
N PHE A 23 -15.60 2.13 -15.33
CA PHE A 23 -16.23 1.49 -14.18
C PHE A 23 -17.02 2.50 -13.37
N LEU A 24 -18.24 2.13 -13.00
CA LEU A 24 -19.08 2.82 -12.04
C LEU A 24 -19.44 1.85 -10.92
N ASN A 25 -18.96 2.10 -9.71
CA ASN A 25 -19.27 1.31 -8.53
C ASN A 25 -20.09 2.12 -7.54
N VAL A 26 -21.28 1.66 -7.22
CA VAL A 26 -22.17 2.31 -6.23
C VAL A 26 -22.42 1.35 -5.08
N GLY A 27 -22.24 1.81 -3.84
CA GLY A 27 -22.37 0.96 -2.67
C GLY A 27 -23.01 1.65 -1.47
N VAL A 28 -23.67 0.84 -0.66
CA VAL A 28 -24.23 1.21 0.64
C VAL A 28 -23.72 0.26 1.71
N THR A 29 -23.42 0.78 2.89
CA THR A 29 -22.87 -0.03 4.00
C THR A 29 -23.65 0.25 5.28
N PRO A 30 -24.86 -0.33 5.44
CA PRO A 30 -25.58 -0.25 6.70
C PRO A 30 -24.81 -1.01 7.80
N SER A 31 -24.76 -0.40 8.98
CA SER A 31 -24.18 -1.04 10.16
C SER A 31 -24.85 -0.62 11.44
N LEU A 32 -24.81 -1.50 12.44
CA LEU A 32 -25.30 -1.27 13.79
C LEU A 32 -24.12 -1.28 14.76
N LEU A 33 -23.88 -0.15 15.41
CA LEU A 33 -22.87 -0.02 16.45
C LEU A 33 -23.51 -0.26 17.84
N ILE A 34 -23.02 -1.26 18.53
CA ILE A 34 -23.42 -1.62 19.89
C ILE A 34 -22.28 -1.28 20.84
N LEU A 35 -22.53 -0.35 21.74
CA LEU A 35 -21.60 0.04 22.81
C LEU A 35 -22.23 -0.39 24.15
N ARG A 36 -21.62 -1.36 24.82
CA ARG A 36 -22.12 -1.86 26.11
C ARG A 36 -20.95 -2.14 27.06
N ASN A 37 -20.84 -1.33 28.13
CA ASN A 37 -19.74 -1.41 29.08
C ASN A 37 -18.37 -1.39 28.36
N ASN A 38 -17.67 -2.54 28.41
CA ASN A 38 -16.35 -2.73 27.80
C ASN A 38 -16.41 -3.26 26.35
N LEU A 39 -17.60 -3.61 25.85
CA LEU A 39 -17.81 -4.16 24.51
C LEU A 39 -18.11 -3.06 23.51
N THR A 40 -17.37 -3.06 22.42
CA THR A 40 -17.70 -2.34 21.19
C THR A 40 -17.92 -3.39 20.10
N LEU A 41 -19.10 -3.43 19.51
CA LEU A 41 -19.44 -4.36 18.45
C LEU A 41 -20.10 -3.58 17.31
N ASN A 42 -19.55 -3.68 16.11
CA ASN A 42 -20.16 -3.17 14.90
C ASN A 42 -20.56 -4.34 14.01
N ILE A 43 -21.83 -4.42 13.65
CA ILE A 43 -22.37 -5.46 12.77
C ILE A 43 -22.98 -4.79 11.56
N GLY A 44 -22.46 -5.10 10.38
CA GLY A 44 -22.93 -4.53 9.14
C GLY A 44 -22.65 -5.44 7.95
N ALA A 45 -23.09 -4.96 6.80
CA ALA A 45 -22.77 -5.53 5.50
C ALA A 45 -22.60 -4.41 4.48
N ALA A 46 -21.73 -4.61 3.51
CA ALA A 46 -21.56 -3.68 2.40
C ALA A 46 -22.12 -4.31 1.12
N PHE A 47 -22.95 -3.56 0.44
CA PHE A 47 -23.60 -3.94 -0.82
C PHE A 47 -23.07 -3.03 -1.90
N PHE A 48 -22.53 -3.60 -2.97
CA PHE A 48 -22.06 -2.83 -4.13
C PHE A 48 -22.72 -3.35 -5.40
N TYR A 49 -22.96 -2.42 -6.31
CA TYR A 49 -23.32 -2.69 -7.69
C TYR A 49 -22.24 -2.07 -8.58
N GLY A 50 -21.52 -2.91 -9.28
CA GLY A 50 -20.45 -2.53 -10.20
C GLY A 50 -20.91 -2.65 -11.63
N LEU A 51 -20.62 -1.63 -12.43
CA LEU A 51 -20.88 -1.57 -13.86
C LEU A 51 -19.55 -1.41 -14.59
N ASP A 52 -19.27 -2.31 -15.53
CA ASP A 52 -18.26 -2.17 -16.57
C ASP A 52 -18.98 -1.83 -17.88
N THR A 53 -18.93 -0.56 -18.28
CA THR A 53 -19.71 -0.11 -19.45
C THR A 53 -19.06 -0.48 -20.76
N GLU A 54 -17.74 -0.71 -20.78
CA GLU A 54 -17.03 -1.10 -22.01
C GLU A 54 -17.33 -2.55 -22.39
N ASN A 55 -17.38 -3.43 -21.38
CA ASN A 55 -17.71 -4.84 -21.58
C ASN A 55 -19.21 -5.16 -21.42
N SER A 56 -20.04 -4.15 -21.14
CA SER A 56 -21.48 -4.32 -20.87
C SER A 56 -21.76 -5.35 -19.78
N ASP A 57 -20.91 -5.37 -18.75
CA ASP A 57 -20.99 -6.29 -17.62
C ASP A 57 -21.43 -5.56 -16.33
N SER A 58 -22.14 -6.27 -15.47
CA SER A 58 -22.58 -5.73 -14.21
C SER A 58 -22.61 -6.81 -13.14
N ASN A 59 -22.08 -6.50 -11.97
CA ASN A 59 -21.95 -7.44 -10.88
C ASN A 59 -22.50 -6.86 -9.57
N PHE A 60 -23.13 -7.71 -8.79
CA PHE A 60 -23.56 -7.39 -7.43
C PHE A 60 -22.63 -8.06 -6.42
N TYR A 61 -22.16 -7.28 -5.46
CA TYR A 61 -21.22 -7.71 -4.44
C TYR A 61 -21.83 -7.53 -3.04
N LEU A 62 -21.57 -8.50 -2.17
CA LEU A 62 -21.99 -8.49 -0.77
C LEU A 62 -20.80 -8.84 0.12
N TYR A 63 -20.49 -7.96 1.06
CA TYR A 63 -19.37 -8.13 1.96
C TYR A 63 -19.79 -8.07 3.43
N PRO A 64 -19.15 -8.85 4.30
CA PRO A 64 -19.27 -8.68 5.74
C PRO A 64 -18.64 -7.35 6.17
N LYS A 65 -19.19 -6.74 7.24
CA LYS A 65 -18.65 -5.57 7.94
C LYS A 65 -18.86 -5.75 9.44
N VAL A 66 -18.13 -6.70 10.03
CA VAL A 66 -18.26 -7.06 11.44
C VAL A 66 -16.96 -6.81 12.16
N THR A 67 -16.99 -6.00 13.23
CA THR A 67 -15.84 -5.80 14.10
C THR A 67 -16.25 -5.87 15.55
N ALA A 68 -15.40 -6.43 16.39
CA ALA A 68 -15.61 -6.55 17.83
C ALA A 68 -14.35 -6.20 18.59
N SER A 69 -14.50 -5.50 19.71
CA SER A 69 -13.42 -5.31 20.68
C SER A 69 -13.98 -5.31 22.10
N TYR A 70 -13.20 -5.83 23.02
CA TYR A 70 -13.58 -5.91 24.43
C TYR A 70 -12.46 -5.48 25.34
N LYS A 71 -12.67 -4.44 26.16
CA LYS A 71 -11.71 -3.98 27.19
C LYS A 71 -11.70 -4.97 28.35
N LEU A 72 -10.85 -6.00 28.26
CA LEU A 72 -10.79 -7.07 29.26
C LEU A 72 -10.12 -6.61 30.56
N ALA A 73 -9.07 -5.79 30.45
CA ALA A 73 -8.31 -5.25 31.60
C ALA A 73 -8.11 -3.73 31.44
N GLY A 74 -9.19 -2.98 31.33
CA GLY A 74 -9.13 -1.52 31.11
C GLY A 74 -8.37 -1.15 29.83
N ASP A 75 -7.37 -0.28 29.98
CA ASP A 75 -6.51 0.13 28.84
C ASP A 75 -5.31 -0.80 28.65
N TYR A 76 -5.11 -1.80 29.54
CA TYR A 76 -3.94 -2.68 29.49
C TYR A 76 -4.11 -3.80 28.46
N PHE A 77 -5.33 -4.29 28.26
CA PHE A 77 -5.57 -5.39 27.31
C PHE A 77 -6.95 -5.32 26.69
N THR A 78 -6.97 -5.10 25.40
CA THR A 78 -8.18 -5.05 24.57
C THR A 78 -8.01 -6.00 23.38
N PRO A 79 -8.48 -7.26 23.47
CA PRO A 79 -8.61 -8.13 22.32
C PRO A 79 -9.62 -7.54 21.33
N TYR A 80 -9.38 -7.77 20.05
CA TYR A 80 -10.28 -7.37 18.98
C TYR A 80 -10.25 -8.36 17.82
N ALA A 81 -11.33 -8.40 17.06
CA ALA A 81 -11.44 -9.18 15.85
C ALA A 81 -12.29 -8.45 14.81
N GLY A 82 -12.10 -8.77 13.56
CA GLY A 82 -12.92 -8.27 12.48
C GLY A 82 -13.00 -9.23 11.31
N LEU A 83 -14.10 -9.10 10.58
CA LEU A 83 -14.34 -9.73 9.28
C LEU A 83 -14.95 -8.67 8.36
N GLU A 84 -14.18 -8.22 7.40
CA GLU A 84 -14.56 -7.11 6.54
C GLU A 84 -14.17 -7.41 5.09
N GLY A 85 -14.98 -6.99 4.15
CA GLY A 85 -14.70 -7.05 2.72
C GLY A 85 -15.08 -5.74 2.04
N GLY A 86 -14.82 -5.63 0.73
CA GLY A 86 -15.20 -4.44 -0.02
C GLY A 86 -14.68 -4.42 -1.45
N LEU A 87 -15.36 -3.66 -2.29
CA LEU A 87 -14.94 -3.41 -3.65
C LEU A 87 -14.01 -2.18 -3.69
N LYS A 88 -12.76 -2.39 -4.06
CA LYS A 88 -11.76 -1.32 -4.21
C LYS A 88 -11.68 -0.90 -5.67
N GLN A 89 -12.07 0.34 -5.97
CA GLN A 89 -11.83 0.92 -7.27
C GLN A 89 -10.37 1.31 -7.38
N ASN A 90 -9.63 0.67 -8.28
CA ASN A 90 -8.29 1.07 -8.66
C ASN A 90 -8.36 2.18 -9.73
N SER A 91 -7.33 2.99 -9.81
CA SER A 91 -7.16 4.02 -10.84
C SER A 91 -5.71 4.05 -11.34
N TYR A 92 -5.51 4.62 -12.53
CA TYR A 92 -4.16 4.86 -13.04
C TYR A 92 -3.33 5.73 -12.08
N TYR A 93 -3.97 6.73 -11.45
CA TYR A 93 -3.34 7.57 -10.45
C TYR A 93 -2.83 6.75 -9.24
N ASP A 94 -3.63 5.84 -8.71
CA ASP A 94 -3.23 4.98 -7.59
C ASP A 94 -2.02 4.11 -7.96
N PHE A 95 -1.99 3.60 -9.18
CA PHE A 95 -0.88 2.79 -9.67
C PHE A 95 0.40 3.60 -9.84
N VAL A 96 0.32 4.82 -10.37
CA VAL A 96 1.48 5.73 -10.48
C VAL A 96 2.02 6.12 -9.09
N GLN A 97 1.16 6.28 -8.09
CA GLN A 97 1.60 6.56 -6.72
C GLN A 97 2.35 5.36 -6.10
N GLN A 98 1.96 4.14 -6.46
CA GLN A 98 2.65 2.91 -6.00
C GLN A 98 3.94 2.68 -6.80
N ASN A 99 3.85 2.77 -8.12
CA ASN A 99 4.97 2.57 -9.06
C ASN A 99 5.02 3.72 -10.08
N PRO A 100 5.94 4.68 -9.95
CA PRO A 100 6.01 5.82 -10.87
C PRO A 100 6.44 5.45 -12.31
N TYR A 101 6.84 4.20 -12.54
CA TYR A 101 7.26 3.69 -13.85
C TYR A 101 6.15 2.93 -14.58
N ILE A 102 4.91 3.06 -14.14
CA ILE A 102 3.75 2.42 -14.79
C ILE A 102 3.58 2.93 -16.22
N SER A 103 3.39 1.99 -17.16
CA SER A 103 3.02 2.30 -18.54
C SER A 103 1.61 2.92 -18.60
N PRO A 104 1.36 3.90 -19.47
CA PRO A 104 0.02 4.43 -19.68
C PRO A 104 -0.94 3.42 -20.34
N THR A 105 -0.40 2.34 -20.90
CA THR A 105 -1.15 1.33 -21.68
C THR A 105 -1.79 0.23 -20.84
N ILE A 106 -1.79 0.37 -19.51
CA ILE A 106 -2.35 -0.65 -18.60
C ILE A 106 -3.88 -0.65 -18.64
N MET A 107 -4.46 -1.82 -18.45
CA MET A 107 -5.87 -1.94 -18.07
C MET A 107 -6.03 -1.70 -16.57
N VAL A 108 -7.09 -1.00 -16.19
CA VAL A 108 -7.45 -0.78 -14.79
C VAL A 108 -8.74 -1.54 -14.52
N ALA A 109 -8.73 -2.37 -13.47
CA ALA A 109 -9.91 -3.10 -13.01
C ALA A 109 -10.07 -2.93 -11.49
N PRO A 110 -11.29 -2.98 -10.96
CA PRO A 110 -11.51 -2.98 -9.51
C PRO A 110 -11.01 -4.28 -8.88
N THR A 111 -10.51 -4.20 -7.65
CA THR A 111 -10.14 -5.37 -6.84
C THR A 111 -11.32 -5.73 -5.94
N ASP A 112 -11.72 -6.99 -5.98
CA ASP A 112 -12.73 -7.57 -5.10
C ASP A 112 -12.06 -8.14 -3.84
N ASN A 113 -12.10 -7.40 -2.74
CA ASN A 113 -11.65 -7.91 -1.45
C ASN A 113 -12.79 -8.70 -0.81
N LEU A 114 -12.80 -10.00 -1.06
CA LEU A 114 -13.85 -10.93 -0.62
C LEU A 114 -14.04 -10.88 0.89
N TYR A 115 -12.93 -10.98 1.61
CA TYR A 115 -12.90 -10.83 3.07
C TYR A 115 -11.47 -10.60 3.58
N ASN A 116 -11.39 -9.87 4.66
CA ASN A 116 -10.22 -9.71 5.52
C ASN A 116 -10.66 -10.09 6.95
N PHE A 117 -10.27 -11.29 7.37
CA PHE A 117 -10.44 -11.72 8.76
C PHE A 117 -9.19 -11.38 9.55
N TYR A 118 -9.36 -10.81 10.73
CA TYR A 118 -8.25 -10.54 11.62
C TYR A 118 -8.62 -10.72 13.09
N LEU A 119 -7.61 -11.09 13.87
CA LEU A 119 -7.66 -11.20 15.32
C LEU A 119 -6.44 -10.49 15.89
N GLY A 120 -6.62 -9.71 16.94
CA GLY A 120 -5.54 -8.96 17.55
C GLY A 120 -5.77 -8.61 19.01
N ALA A 121 -4.75 -8.02 19.60
CA ALA A 121 -4.79 -7.45 20.94
C ALA A 121 -3.99 -6.17 20.98
N LYS A 122 -4.52 -5.14 21.62
CA LYS A 122 -3.87 -3.86 21.83
C LYS A 122 -4.03 -3.39 23.28
N GLY A 123 -3.11 -2.57 23.73
CA GLY A 123 -3.18 -2.04 25.09
C GLY A 123 -1.90 -1.33 25.50
N LYS A 124 -1.78 -1.09 26.80
CA LYS A 124 -0.61 -0.50 27.44
C LYS A 124 0.10 -1.54 28.28
N LEU A 125 1.42 -1.65 28.13
CA LEU A 125 2.25 -2.43 29.06
C LEU A 125 2.55 -1.59 30.31
N THR A 126 2.74 -0.29 30.12
CA THR A 126 2.92 0.73 31.15
C THR A 126 2.22 2.01 30.73
N ASN A 127 2.29 3.05 31.53
CA ASN A 127 1.74 4.37 31.14
C ASN A 127 2.43 4.98 29.92
N THR A 128 3.67 4.54 29.63
CA THR A 128 4.51 5.07 28.57
C THR A 128 4.71 4.09 27.41
N VAL A 129 4.31 2.83 27.55
CA VAL A 129 4.51 1.79 26.53
C VAL A 129 3.17 1.23 26.09
N SER A 130 2.86 1.35 24.81
CA SER A 130 1.68 0.75 24.19
C SER A 130 2.07 -0.28 23.12
N TYR A 131 1.17 -1.22 22.88
CA TYR A 131 1.37 -2.28 21.91
C TYR A 131 0.10 -2.55 21.09
N ASN A 132 0.30 -3.10 19.89
CA ASN A 132 -0.76 -3.64 19.05
C ASN A 132 -0.20 -4.83 18.24
N PHE A 133 -0.80 -6.01 18.42
CA PHE A 133 -0.49 -7.22 17.66
C PHE A 133 -1.72 -7.69 16.92
N ARG A 134 -1.55 -8.12 15.67
CA ARG A 134 -2.65 -8.62 14.84
C ARG A 134 -2.16 -9.72 13.92
N GLY A 135 -2.90 -10.83 13.85
CA GLY A 135 -2.84 -11.80 12.77
C GLY A 135 -4.03 -11.58 11.84
N GLY A 136 -3.82 -11.71 10.54
CA GLY A 136 -4.85 -11.48 9.53
C GLY A 136 -4.78 -12.49 8.40
N TYR A 137 -5.92 -12.74 7.77
CA TYR A 137 -6.05 -13.52 6.55
C TYR A 137 -6.98 -12.79 5.59
N ASN A 138 -6.44 -12.40 4.44
CA ASN A 138 -7.11 -11.61 3.42
C ASN A 138 -7.25 -12.41 2.13
N ALA A 139 -8.40 -12.32 1.45
CA ALA A 139 -8.61 -12.89 0.13
C ALA A 139 -9.09 -11.80 -0.83
N GLU A 140 -8.33 -11.60 -1.90
CA GLU A 140 -8.56 -10.58 -2.91
C GLU A 140 -8.63 -11.22 -4.28
N ASP A 141 -9.74 -11.03 -5.00
CA ASP A 141 -9.83 -11.36 -6.40
C ASP A 141 -9.48 -10.13 -7.26
N VAL A 142 -8.88 -10.37 -8.41
CA VAL A 142 -8.44 -9.30 -9.34
C VAL A 142 -7.48 -8.32 -8.66
N LYS A 143 -6.54 -8.83 -7.86
CA LYS A 143 -5.49 -8.01 -7.25
C LYS A 143 -4.45 -7.62 -8.30
N PRO A 144 -4.12 -6.32 -8.45
CA PRO A 144 -3.08 -5.88 -9.38
C PRO A 144 -1.69 -6.22 -8.85
N LEU A 145 -0.88 -6.86 -9.70
CA LEU A 145 0.54 -7.16 -9.47
C LEU A 145 1.35 -6.49 -10.59
N PHE A 146 2.44 -5.84 -10.23
CA PHE A 146 3.25 -5.09 -11.18
C PHE A 146 4.33 -5.98 -11.80
N VAL A 147 4.43 -5.95 -13.13
CA VAL A 147 5.41 -6.71 -13.89
C VAL A 147 6.15 -5.79 -14.85
N ARG A 148 7.46 -6.02 -15.04
CA ARG A 148 8.24 -5.18 -15.94
C ARG A 148 7.95 -5.54 -17.39
N ASN A 149 7.68 -4.52 -18.21
CA ASN A 149 7.48 -4.68 -19.65
C ASN A 149 8.80 -4.96 -20.37
N VAL A 150 8.73 -5.72 -21.46
CA VAL A 150 9.86 -5.95 -22.36
C VAL A 150 10.09 -4.75 -23.28
N TYR A 151 11.30 -4.61 -23.81
CA TYR A 151 11.55 -3.68 -24.91
C TYR A 151 10.70 -4.03 -26.13
N ASN A 152 9.94 -3.08 -26.64
CA ASN A 152 9.14 -3.22 -27.86
C ASN A 152 9.67 -2.31 -28.96
N PRO A 153 10.44 -2.82 -29.95
CA PRO A 153 11.06 -2.00 -30.99
C PRO A 153 10.05 -1.45 -32.00
N GLU A 154 8.81 -1.93 -32.02
CA GLU A 154 7.76 -1.48 -32.93
C GLU A 154 7.07 -0.21 -32.43
N ILE A 155 7.24 0.13 -31.17
CA ILE A 155 6.65 1.29 -30.53
C ILE A 155 7.75 2.33 -30.27
N ARG A 156 7.55 3.56 -30.74
CA ARG A 156 8.51 4.67 -30.57
C ARG A 156 8.13 5.60 -29.41
N GLU A 157 7.50 5.04 -28.37
CA GLU A 157 7.09 5.78 -27.18
C GLU A 157 8.07 5.54 -26.03
N GLY A 158 8.26 6.55 -25.19
CA GLY A 158 9.23 6.50 -24.10
C GLY A 158 9.06 5.34 -23.12
N TYR A 159 7.84 4.83 -22.94
CA TYR A 159 7.52 3.69 -22.09
C TYR A 159 7.85 2.32 -22.70
N ALA A 160 8.19 2.25 -24.00
CA ALA A 160 8.36 0.98 -24.71
C ALA A 160 9.80 0.44 -24.72
N TYR A 161 10.73 1.09 -24.02
CA TYR A 161 12.14 0.73 -24.01
C TYR A 161 12.52 -0.27 -22.89
N GLY A 162 11.56 -1.06 -22.38
CA GLY A 162 11.79 -1.98 -21.25
C GLY A 162 11.96 -1.25 -19.91
N ASN A 163 11.59 0.01 -19.86
CA ASN A 163 11.72 0.93 -18.74
C ASN A 163 10.37 1.28 -18.09
N SER A 164 9.36 0.46 -18.29
CA SER A 164 8.05 0.64 -17.71
C SER A 164 7.49 -0.67 -17.15
N PHE A 165 6.41 -0.54 -16.38
CA PHE A 165 5.70 -1.66 -15.78
C PHE A 165 4.28 -1.77 -16.31
N GLY A 166 3.85 -3.00 -16.54
CA GLY A 166 2.46 -3.38 -16.74
C GLY A 166 1.82 -3.86 -15.44
N VAL A 167 0.56 -4.22 -15.54
CA VAL A 167 -0.21 -4.83 -14.46
C VAL A 167 -0.75 -6.17 -14.94
N VAL A 168 -0.54 -7.21 -14.14
CA VAL A 168 -1.25 -8.49 -14.23
C VAL A 168 -2.20 -8.61 -13.06
N TYR A 169 -3.29 -9.31 -13.24
CA TYR A 169 -4.31 -9.47 -12.20
C TYR A 169 -4.41 -10.93 -11.79
N ASP A 170 -4.39 -11.15 -10.47
CA ASP A 170 -4.54 -12.50 -9.91
C ASP A 170 -5.44 -12.49 -8.67
N ASN A 171 -5.88 -13.67 -8.26
CA ASN A 171 -6.51 -13.89 -6.98
C ASN A 171 -5.42 -14.20 -5.95
N VAL A 172 -5.35 -13.40 -4.92
CA VAL A 172 -4.26 -13.49 -3.93
C VAL A 172 -4.83 -13.65 -2.53
N LYS A 173 -4.41 -14.69 -1.84
CA LYS A 173 -4.66 -14.87 -0.42
C LYS A 173 -3.41 -14.47 0.35
N THR A 174 -3.59 -13.75 1.44
CA THR A 174 -2.48 -13.21 2.23
C THR A 174 -2.66 -13.57 3.70
N LEU A 175 -1.76 -14.34 4.27
CA LEU A 175 -1.60 -14.45 5.72
C LEU A 175 -0.67 -13.32 6.19
N SER A 176 -1.06 -12.59 7.22
CA SER A 176 -0.26 -11.48 7.73
C SER A 176 -0.13 -11.48 9.25
N PHE A 177 1.02 -10.99 9.73
CA PHE A 177 1.25 -10.71 11.14
C PHE A 177 1.79 -9.29 11.28
N PHE A 178 1.11 -8.51 12.07
CA PHE A 178 1.46 -7.13 12.39
C PHE A 178 1.81 -7.00 13.86
N ALA A 179 2.88 -6.27 14.16
CA ALA A 179 3.29 -5.90 15.50
C ALA A 179 3.69 -4.42 15.54
N ASN A 180 3.16 -3.68 16.50
CA ASN A 180 3.59 -2.32 16.79
C ASN A 180 3.81 -2.15 18.29
N ILE A 181 4.92 -1.52 18.65
CA ILE A 181 5.24 -1.08 20.01
C ILE A 181 5.59 0.40 19.95
N SER A 182 4.94 1.21 20.78
CA SER A 182 5.21 2.65 20.88
C SER A 182 5.60 2.98 22.33
N VAL A 183 6.65 3.77 22.47
CA VAL A 183 7.22 4.18 23.76
C VAL A 183 7.27 5.70 23.84
N ASP A 184 6.50 6.29 24.74
CA ASP A 184 6.65 7.69 25.14
C ASP A 184 7.77 7.77 26.19
N VAL A 185 9.02 7.98 25.74
CA VAL A 185 10.20 8.03 26.63
C VAL A 185 10.06 9.17 27.64
N ASN A 186 9.54 10.28 27.17
CA ASN A 186 9.07 11.43 27.96
C ASN A 186 8.07 12.25 27.12
N ASP A 187 7.58 13.36 27.65
CA ASP A 187 6.59 14.22 26.99
C ASP A 187 7.06 14.77 25.62
N ASN A 188 8.35 14.80 25.39
CA ASN A 188 8.96 15.36 24.19
C ASN A 188 9.58 14.32 23.25
N PHE A 189 9.73 13.06 23.68
CA PHE A 189 10.40 12.03 22.89
C PHE A 189 9.59 10.73 22.81
N ARG A 190 9.27 10.35 21.59
CA ARG A 190 8.55 9.12 21.25
C ARG A 190 9.37 8.23 20.34
N LEU A 191 9.33 6.94 20.63
CA LEU A 191 9.87 5.87 19.78
C LEU A 191 8.72 4.96 19.32
N GLY A 192 8.80 4.47 18.09
CA GLY A 192 7.87 3.47 17.55
C GLY A 192 8.65 2.38 16.82
N ILE A 193 8.24 1.12 17.03
CA ILE A 193 8.72 -0.02 16.25
C ILE A 193 7.50 -0.68 15.65
N THR A 194 7.48 -0.84 14.33
CA THR A 194 6.44 -1.55 13.59
C THR A 194 7.08 -2.66 12.77
N GLY A 195 6.47 -3.82 12.73
CA GLY A 195 6.86 -4.93 11.87
C GLY A 195 5.64 -5.60 11.27
N GLU A 196 5.75 -6.01 10.03
CA GLU A 196 4.74 -6.79 9.32
C GLU A 196 5.42 -7.95 8.60
N PHE A 197 4.76 -9.10 8.62
CA PHE A 197 5.14 -10.28 7.87
C PHE A 197 3.97 -10.69 7.00
N PHE A 198 4.25 -11.16 5.79
CA PHE A 198 3.27 -11.59 4.81
C PHE A 198 3.68 -12.92 4.18
N ASP A 199 2.67 -13.77 3.98
CA ASP A 199 2.78 -14.99 3.19
C ASP A 199 1.65 -14.96 2.15
N TYR A 200 2.00 -15.11 0.88
CA TYR A 200 1.10 -14.93 -0.25
C TYR A 200 0.86 -16.25 -0.97
N ASP A 201 -0.39 -16.51 -1.30
CA ASP A 201 -0.82 -17.62 -2.15
C ASP A 201 -1.55 -17.04 -3.37
N THR A 202 -1.03 -17.30 -4.56
CA THR A 202 -1.51 -16.80 -5.86
C THR A 202 -2.17 -17.92 -6.64
N ASP A 203 -3.21 -17.63 -7.43
CA ASP A 203 -3.94 -18.67 -8.18
C ASP A 203 -3.29 -18.97 -9.54
N ARG A 204 -2.83 -17.96 -10.27
CA ARG A 204 -2.34 -18.06 -11.66
C ARG A 204 -0.88 -17.69 -11.82
N GLU A 205 -0.49 -16.62 -11.14
CA GLU A 205 0.89 -16.16 -11.13
C GLU A 205 1.73 -17.08 -10.21
N GLN A 206 3.04 -17.19 -10.49
CA GLN A 206 3.90 -18.03 -9.68
C GLN A 206 4.26 -17.40 -8.34
N GLU A 207 4.27 -16.05 -8.32
CA GLU A 207 4.61 -15.25 -7.15
C GLU A 207 3.74 -14.00 -7.05
N ALA A 208 3.65 -13.45 -5.88
CA ALA A 208 3.01 -12.16 -5.64
C ALA A 208 3.97 -11.02 -6.00
N TRP A 209 4.11 -10.73 -7.29
CA TRP A 209 5.13 -9.88 -7.87
C TRP A 209 5.30 -8.52 -7.15
N ASN A 210 6.54 -8.22 -6.75
CA ASN A 210 6.99 -7.01 -6.08
C ASN A 210 6.37 -6.77 -4.68
N LEU A 211 5.65 -7.72 -4.10
CA LEU A 211 5.17 -7.64 -2.74
C LEU A 211 6.23 -8.18 -1.76
N PRO A 212 6.62 -7.42 -0.73
CA PRO A 212 7.61 -7.87 0.24
C PRO A 212 7.02 -8.91 1.19
N ASN A 213 7.83 -9.91 1.57
CA ASN A 213 7.44 -10.91 2.56
C ASN A 213 7.50 -10.39 4.01
N TYR A 214 8.22 -9.29 4.27
CA TYR A 214 8.18 -8.57 5.54
C TYR A 214 8.57 -7.11 5.37
N THR A 215 8.12 -6.28 6.31
CA THR A 215 8.58 -4.89 6.49
C THR A 215 8.83 -4.62 7.96
N ALA A 216 9.77 -3.74 8.26
CA ALA A 216 9.98 -3.24 9.61
C ALA A 216 10.35 -1.75 9.57
N GLU A 217 9.90 -1.01 10.57
CA GLU A 217 10.19 0.41 10.71
C GLU A 217 10.46 0.76 12.17
N LEU A 218 11.50 1.55 12.40
CA LEU A 218 11.79 2.22 13.66
C LEU A 218 11.63 3.72 13.45
N THR A 219 10.75 4.35 14.21
CA THR A 219 10.51 5.80 14.18
C THR A 219 10.97 6.45 15.48
N ALA A 220 11.49 7.65 15.37
CA ALA A 220 11.86 8.49 16.51
C ALA A 220 11.40 9.92 16.25
N ASP A 221 10.59 10.47 17.14
CA ASP A 221 10.11 11.86 17.10
C ASP A 221 10.55 12.57 18.39
N TYR A 222 11.21 13.72 18.24
CA TYR A 222 11.76 14.48 19.34
C TYR A 222 11.44 15.98 19.22
N GLN A 223 10.68 16.49 20.16
CA GLN A 223 10.49 17.92 20.37
C GLN A 223 11.62 18.43 21.25
N ILE A 224 12.72 18.91 20.67
CA ILE A 224 13.96 19.31 21.35
C ILE A 224 13.72 20.52 22.25
N THR A 225 13.00 21.50 21.72
CA THR A 225 12.52 22.69 22.45
C THR A 225 11.14 23.06 21.92
N GLU A 226 10.52 24.11 22.44
CA GLU A 226 9.24 24.63 21.89
C GLU A 226 9.33 24.94 20.37
N LYS A 227 10.52 25.31 19.89
CA LYS A 227 10.77 25.72 18.50
C LYS A 227 11.44 24.64 17.66
N TRP A 228 12.36 23.85 18.22
CA TRP A 228 13.12 22.85 17.50
C TRP A 228 12.46 21.47 17.60
N TYR A 229 12.28 20.82 16.48
CA TYR A 229 11.83 19.43 16.41
C TYR A 229 12.69 18.64 15.43
N ALA A 230 12.82 17.35 15.66
CA ALA A 230 13.51 16.42 14.79
C ALA A 230 12.76 15.10 14.73
N GLY A 231 12.94 14.38 13.65
CA GLY A 231 12.44 13.02 13.51
C GLY A 231 13.36 12.20 12.62
N ALA A 232 13.34 10.90 12.85
CA ALA A 232 14.06 9.93 12.04
C ALA A 232 13.24 8.66 11.89
N ASN A 233 13.41 7.97 10.74
CA ASN A 233 12.94 6.61 10.57
C ASN A 233 14.03 5.76 9.92
N LEU A 234 14.19 4.54 10.45
CA LEU A 234 14.90 3.46 9.79
C LEU A 234 13.85 2.47 9.30
N PHE A 235 13.96 2.02 8.08
CA PHE A 235 13.04 1.04 7.53
C PHE A 235 13.78 -0.09 6.83
N LEU A 236 13.19 -1.26 6.92
CA LEU A 236 13.64 -2.51 6.32
C LEU A 236 12.51 -3.06 5.46
N VAL A 237 12.80 -3.43 4.24
CA VAL A 237 11.89 -4.10 3.31
C VAL A 237 12.51 -5.43 2.93
N GLY A 238 11.73 -6.49 3.07
CA GLY A 238 12.15 -7.85 2.77
C GLY A 238 12.35 -8.10 1.28
N GLU A 239 12.83 -9.28 0.99
CA GLU A 239 12.99 -9.81 -0.35
C GLU A 239 11.65 -9.84 -1.10
N ARG A 240 11.71 -9.60 -2.41
CA ARG A 240 10.54 -9.56 -3.29
C ARG A 240 10.87 -10.26 -4.59
N GLU A 241 9.94 -11.05 -5.08
CA GLU A 241 10.03 -11.61 -6.41
C GLU A 241 9.49 -10.62 -7.44
N ALA A 242 10.23 -10.40 -8.51
CA ALA A 242 9.85 -9.56 -9.64
C ALA A 242 9.85 -10.37 -10.94
N MET A 243 8.90 -10.07 -11.80
CA MET A 243 8.82 -10.67 -13.12
C MET A 243 9.12 -9.62 -14.19
N ALA A 244 9.99 -9.99 -15.14
CA ALA A 244 10.18 -9.26 -16.37
C ALA A 244 9.72 -10.12 -17.56
N ILE A 245 8.96 -9.53 -18.46
CA ILE A 245 8.67 -10.13 -19.76
C ILE A 245 9.92 -9.93 -20.63
N VAL A 246 10.55 -11.01 -21.09
CA VAL A 246 11.82 -10.94 -21.84
C VAL A 246 11.57 -10.88 -23.35
N ASP A 247 10.60 -11.63 -23.87
CA ASP A 247 10.17 -11.55 -25.25
C ASP A 247 8.64 -11.66 -25.35
N SER A 248 8.04 -10.72 -26.05
CA SER A 248 6.61 -10.72 -26.35
C SER A 248 6.27 -11.42 -27.67
N ARG A 249 7.29 -11.87 -28.43
CA ARG A 249 7.14 -12.57 -29.71
C ARG A 249 7.53 -14.04 -29.56
N PRO A 250 6.58 -14.91 -29.30
CA PRO A 250 6.90 -16.33 -29.12
C PRO A 250 7.38 -16.94 -30.43
N VAL A 251 8.59 -17.51 -30.42
CA VAL A 251 9.08 -18.35 -31.52
C VAL A 251 8.30 -19.67 -31.56
N ASP A 252 7.76 -20.10 -30.40
CA ASP A 252 7.00 -21.33 -30.21
C ASP A 252 5.68 -21.16 -29.42
N GLY A 253 5.10 -19.96 -29.43
CA GLY A 253 3.76 -19.71 -28.83
C GLY A 253 3.75 -19.37 -27.34
N GLY A 254 4.89 -19.14 -26.67
CA GLY A 254 4.97 -18.78 -25.25
C GLY A 254 5.62 -17.41 -25.01
N ILE A 255 5.15 -16.66 -24.03
CA ILE A 255 5.81 -15.45 -23.53
C ILE A 255 7.01 -15.91 -22.68
N GLU A 256 8.23 -15.49 -23.06
CA GLU A 256 9.40 -15.73 -22.23
C GLU A 256 9.40 -14.78 -21.02
N ARG A 257 9.49 -15.34 -19.83
CA ARG A 257 9.48 -14.61 -18.56
C ARG A 257 10.79 -14.82 -17.82
N ALA A 258 11.39 -13.77 -17.31
CA ALA A 258 12.51 -13.84 -16.38
C ALA A 258 12.03 -13.52 -14.96
N PHE A 259 12.45 -14.33 -14.01
CA PHE A 259 12.21 -14.13 -12.58
C PHE A 259 13.45 -13.52 -11.96
N ILE A 260 13.26 -12.50 -11.17
CA ILE A 260 14.31 -11.68 -10.58
C ILE A 260 13.99 -11.52 -9.10
N THR A 261 14.87 -12.02 -8.25
CA THR A 261 14.77 -11.74 -6.82
C THR A 261 15.38 -10.37 -6.53
N LEU A 262 14.61 -9.48 -5.95
CA LEU A 262 15.07 -8.19 -5.44
C LEU A 262 15.43 -8.35 -3.98
N ASP A 263 16.71 -8.18 -3.66
CA ASP A 263 17.24 -8.34 -2.31
C ASP A 263 16.52 -7.44 -1.30
N SER A 264 16.50 -7.89 -0.04
CA SER A 264 16.07 -7.06 1.07
C SER A 264 16.96 -5.82 1.21
N TYR A 265 16.39 -4.72 1.65
CA TYR A 265 17.14 -3.49 1.88
C TYR A 265 16.68 -2.77 3.13
N PHE A 266 17.57 -1.97 3.70
CA PHE A 266 17.26 -1.05 4.77
C PHE A 266 17.83 0.33 4.47
N ASP A 267 17.14 1.37 4.96
CA ASP A 267 17.55 2.75 4.76
C ASP A 267 17.07 3.63 5.91
N ALA A 268 17.58 4.86 5.95
CA ALA A 268 17.25 5.85 6.97
C ALA A 268 16.88 7.18 6.34
N ASN A 269 15.86 7.81 6.92
CA ASN A 269 15.52 9.20 6.65
C ASN A 269 15.53 9.98 7.97
N ALA A 270 15.85 11.26 7.93
CA ALA A 270 15.75 12.12 9.08
C ALA A 270 15.36 13.54 8.68
N HIS A 271 14.80 14.27 9.61
CA HIS A 271 14.49 15.67 9.40
C HIS A 271 14.72 16.47 10.68
N VAL A 272 15.00 17.75 10.52
CA VAL A 272 15.03 18.72 11.59
C VAL A 272 14.26 19.96 11.13
N GLY A 273 13.47 20.52 12.02
CA GLY A 273 12.72 21.73 11.73
C GLY A 273 12.75 22.73 12.86
N TYR A 274 12.49 23.98 12.49
CA TYR A 274 12.47 25.12 13.39
C TYR A 274 11.19 25.95 13.18
N ARG A 275 10.41 26.15 14.24
CA ARG A 275 9.23 27.05 14.25
C ARG A 275 9.69 28.45 14.60
N LEU A 276 9.72 29.35 13.62
CA LEU A 276 10.05 30.75 13.88
C LEU A 276 8.94 31.40 14.73
N ASN A 277 7.69 31.13 14.37
CA ASN A 277 6.47 31.53 15.08
C ASN A 277 5.33 30.55 14.74
N ASP A 278 4.11 30.83 15.17
CA ASP A 278 2.95 29.94 14.96
C ASP A 278 2.56 29.76 13.49
N GLN A 279 2.95 30.71 12.63
CA GLN A 279 2.63 30.70 11.20
C GLN A 279 3.78 30.20 10.33
N LEU A 280 5.04 30.41 10.74
CA LEU A 280 6.21 30.18 9.90
C LEU A 280 7.14 29.14 10.50
N SER A 281 7.44 28.10 9.74
CA SER A 281 8.46 27.09 10.07
C SER A 281 9.37 26.77 8.89
N ALA A 282 10.60 26.42 9.17
CA ALA A 282 11.55 25.94 8.19
C ALA A 282 12.00 24.51 8.55
N PHE A 283 12.39 23.71 7.56
CA PHE A 283 12.89 22.36 7.77
C PHE A 283 13.97 21.98 6.79
N VAL A 284 14.78 20.99 7.20
CA VAL A 284 15.70 20.25 6.33
C VAL A 284 15.39 18.76 6.52
N LYS A 285 15.30 18.03 5.42
CA LYS A 285 15.07 16.57 5.37
C LYS A 285 16.17 15.91 4.58
N GLY A 286 16.73 14.82 5.11
CA GLY A 286 17.62 13.89 4.42
C GLY A 286 16.90 12.59 4.12
N SER A 287 17.11 12.02 2.94
CA SER A 287 16.60 10.71 2.53
C SER A 287 17.74 9.88 1.95
N ASN A 288 17.63 8.56 2.05
CA ASN A 288 18.68 7.59 1.75
C ASN A 288 19.99 7.95 2.43
N LEU A 289 19.92 8.17 3.75
CA LEU A 289 21.08 8.63 4.54
C LEU A 289 22.16 7.56 4.69
N LEU A 290 21.83 6.29 4.49
CA LEU A 290 22.78 5.19 4.51
C LEU A 290 23.50 5.03 3.17
N ASN A 291 23.06 5.79 2.14
CA ASN A 291 23.61 5.76 0.79
C ASN A 291 23.67 4.33 0.20
N ASN A 292 22.64 3.54 0.50
CA ASN A 292 22.53 2.19 -0.03
C ASN A 292 22.00 2.22 -1.46
N ASP A 293 22.65 1.44 -2.33
CA ASP A 293 22.17 1.18 -3.67
C ASP A 293 21.21 -0.01 -3.63
N TYR A 294 19.91 0.25 -3.68
CA TYR A 294 18.89 -0.79 -3.75
C TYR A 294 17.87 -0.49 -4.84
N GLN A 295 17.13 -1.52 -5.24
CA GLN A 295 16.08 -1.41 -6.22
C GLN A 295 14.72 -1.57 -5.53
N ARG A 296 13.86 -0.57 -5.64
CA ARG A 296 12.44 -0.70 -5.28
C ARG A 296 11.66 -1.45 -6.37
N TRP A 297 12.10 -1.30 -7.60
CA TRP A 297 11.57 -1.92 -8.80
C TRP A 297 12.73 -2.44 -9.64
N SER A 298 12.57 -3.59 -10.28
CA SER A 298 13.64 -4.20 -11.07
C SER A 298 14.21 -3.23 -12.13
N ASP A 299 15.52 -3.11 -12.17
CA ASP A 299 16.32 -2.17 -13.01
C ASP A 299 16.20 -0.68 -12.66
N PHE A 300 15.50 -0.33 -11.58
CA PHE A 300 15.40 1.05 -11.12
C PHE A 300 16.05 1.18 -9.74
N GLN A 301 17.31 1.59 -9.75
CA GLN A 301 18.01 1.93 -8.51
C GLN A 301 17.46 3.22 -7.91
N VAL A 302 17.42 3.28 -6.59
CA VAL A 302 17.09 4.52 -5.88
C VAL A 302 18.20 5.53 -6.05
N GLN A 303 17.87 6.81 -5.95
CA GLN A 303 18.87 7.87 -5.93
C GLN A 303 19.65 7.80 -4.60
N GLY A 304 20.93 8.13 -4.63
CA GLY A 304 21.77 8.25 -3.44
C GLY A 304 21.22 9.25 -2.43
N ILE A 305 22.05 9.72 -1.50
CA ILE A 305 21.65 10.68 -0.47
C ILE A 305 20.98 11.91 -1.08
N GLN A 306 19.79 12.23 -0.58
CA GLN A 306 19.05 13.43 -0.98
C GLN A 306 18.86 14.36 0.21
N VAL A 307 18.98 15.66 -0.03
CA VAL A 307 18.70 16.70 0.97
C VAL A 307 17.68 17.69 0.40
N LEU A 308 16.60 17.91 1.15
CA LEU A 308 15.54 18.85 0.82
C LEU A 308 15.42 19.87 1.94
N GLY A 309 15.43 21.18 1.61
CA GLY A 309 15.06 22.25 2.52
C GLY A 309 13.75 22.90 2.10
N GLY A 310 12.96 23.34 3.06
CA GLY A 310 11.69 23.98 2.79
C GLY A 310 11.20 24.87 3.92
N VAL A 311 10.19 25.68 3.58
CA VAL A 311 9.50 26.59 4.50
C VAL A 311 8.00 26.35 4.39
N THR A 312 7.32 26.30 5.53
CA THR A 312 5.86 26.18 5.61
C THR A 312 5.29 27.44 6.24
N TYR A 313 4.31 28.05 5.59
CA TYR A 313 3.57 29.18 6.10
C TYR A 313 2.08 28.83 6.23
N LYS A 314 1.50 29.05 7.43
CA LYS A 314 0.07 28.91 7.70
C LYS A 314 -0.63 30.24 7.50
N PHE A 315 -1.60 30.25 6.61
CA PHE A 315 -2.48 31.40 6.44
C PHE A 315 -3.64 31.33 7.44
N ASP A 316 -3.82 32.35 8.25
CA ASP A 316 -5.03 32.49 9.08
C ASP A 316 -6.10 33.10 8.21
N TYR A 317 -7.17 32.36 7.92
CA TYR A 317 -8.40 32.92 7.36
C TYR A 317 -9.26 33.42 8.55
N ASN A 318 -9.35 34.74 8.73
CA ASN A 318 -10.33 35.35 9.61
C ASN A 318 -11.73 35.29 8.98
#